data_fdd818d76ed7c4c5ac6bb71385ced342
#
_entry.id   fdd818d76ed7c4c5ac6bb71385ced342
#
_cell.length_a   1.000
_cell.length_b   1.000
_cell.length_c   1.000
_cell.angle_alpha   90.00
_cell.angle_beta   90.00
_cell.angle_gamma   90.00
#
_symmetry.space_group_name_H-M   'P 1'
#
loop_
_entity.id
_entity.type
_entity.pdbx_description
1 polymer ?
#
loop_
_entity_poly.entity_id
_entity_poly.type
_entity_poly.pdbx_seq_one_letter_code
_entity_poly.pdbx_strand_id
1 'polypeptide(L)'
;MALKGKMTEMTMGDGAKIGVYHVAATGQRKGGVVLIQEIFGVTEHIKEQADKYAAEGYEVLAPALYDREAPGLAAQYTPEDIQTCIQIARQQHPFTQSIADTQICIDALKSKGPVFIVGYCYGGSVVWAAACRCNGLAAGSSYYGSLVPQFAEEQPKCPVICHFGEHDHGIPMDGIAKVRAAHPEVPVYIYDAGHGFNSDRRADYNDAAAKLAYQRTLELFRANGG
;
A
#
# COMPACT_ATOMS: atom_id res chain seq x y z
N MET A 1 -18.15 8.73 7.01
CA MET A 1 -18.53 9.60 5.86
C MET A 1 -18.98 8.72 4.72
N ALA A 2 -19.83 9.22 3.78
CA ALA A 2 -20.12 8.46 2.57
C ALA A 2 -18.85 8.35 1.70
N LEU A 3 -18.58 7.14 1.19
CA LEU A 3 -17.45 6.89 0.29
C LEU A 3 -17.63 7.66 -1.02
N LYS A 4 -16.55 8.23 -1.55
CA LYS A 4 -16.55 9.08 -2.76
C LYS A 4 -16.24 8.28 -4.02
N GLY A 5 -15.45 7.21 -3.88
CA GLY A 5 -15.09 6.33 -4.97
C GLY A 5 -16.14 5.26 -5.26
N LYS A 6 -15.86 4.48 -6.29
CA LYS A 6 -16.68 3.34 -6.70
C LYS A 6 -15.79 2.18 -7.12
N MET A 7 -16.29 0.95 -6.94
CA MET A 7 -15.68 -0.23 -7.56
C MET A 7 -15.89 -0.17 -9.06
N THR A 8 -14.81 -0.33 -9.78
CA THR A 8 -14.75 -0.49 -11.25
C THR A 8 -14.04 -1.79 -11.56
N GLU A 9 -13.97 -2.18 -12.81
CA GLU A 9 -13.25 -3.38 -13.25
C GLU A 9 -12.07 -2.97 -14.13
N MET A 10 -10.93 -3.64 -13.95
CA MET A 10 -9.76 -3.48 -14.82
C MET A 10 -9.27 -4.83 -15.31
N THR A 11 -8.84 -4.88 -16.57
CA THR A 11 -8.19 -6.08 -17.14
C THR A 11 -6.71 -6.03 -16.84
N MET A 12 -6.19 -7.08 -16.21
CA MET A 12 -4.79 -7.24 -15.84
C MET A 12 -3.96 -7.86 -16.97
N GLY A 13 -2.65 -7.93 -16.76
CA GLY A 13 -1.71 -8.39 -17.79
C GLY A 13 -1.88 -9.85 -18.22
N ASP A 14 -2.47 -10.70 -17.38
CA ASP A 14 -2.83 -12.09 -17.66
C ASP A 14 -4.23 -12.25 -18.29
N GLY A 15 -4.93 -11.15 -18.54
CA GLY A 15 -6.29 -11.11 -19.06
C GLY A 15 -7.39 -11.25 -18.01
N ALA A 16 -7.06 -11.50 -16.75
CA ALA A 16 -8.04 -11.53 -15.67
C ALA A 16 -8.64 -10.14 -15.44
N LYS A 17 -9.92 -10.10 -15.07
CA LYS A 17 -10.62 -8.90 -14.65
C LYS A 17 -10.72 -8.89 -13.14
N ILE A 18 -10.22 -7.82 -12.52
CA ILE A 18 -10.32 -7.62 -11.08
C ILE A 18 -11.01 -6.32 -10.74
N GLY A 19 -11.62 -6.24 -9.57
CA GLY A 19 -12.17 -5.02 -9.04
C GLY A 19 -11.07 -4.00 -8.70
N VAL A 20 -11.35 -2.74 -8.94
CA VAL A 20 -10.49 -1.63 -8.54
C VAL A 20 -11.36 -0.54 -7.93
N TYR A 21 -11.11 -0.18 -6.69
CA TYR A 21 -11.76 1.00 -6.11
C TYR A 21 -11.10 2.24 -6.69
N HIS A 22 -11.87 3.02 -7.45
CA HIS A 22 -11.40 4.21 -8.15
C HIS A 22 -12.01 5.46 -7.54
N VAL A 23 -11.16 6.41 -7.21
CA VAL A 23 -11.56 7.74 -6.73
C VAL A 23 -10.86 8.80 -7.58
N ALA A 24 -11.66 9.68 -8.20
CA ALA A 24 -11.11 10.84 -8.90
C ALA A 24 -10.53 11.85 -7.91
N ALA A 25 -9.50 12.58 -8.34
CA ALA A 25 -8.92 13.66 -7.56
C ALA A 25 -9.96 14.75 -7.25
N THR A 26 -9.96 15.25 -6.02
CA THR A 26 -10.75 16.42 -5.66
C THR A 26 -9.99 17.68 -6.10
N GLY A 27 -10.60 18.50 -6.94
CA GLY A 27 -9.98 19.71 -7.49
C GLY A 27 -8.93 19.41 -8.56
N GLN A 28 -7.88 20.22 -8.61
CA GLN A 28 -6.79 20.04 -9.57
C GLN A 28 -6.01 18.75 -9.26
N ARG A 29 -5.88 17.88 -10.26
CA ARG A 29 -5.12 16.62 -10.13
C ARG A 29 -3.64 16.91 -10.00
N LYS A 30 -3.02 16.44 -8.91
CA LYS A 30 -1.58 16.55 -8.63
C LYS A 30 -0.80 15.33 -9.10
N GLY A 31 -1.45 14.16 -9.17
CA GLY A 31 -0.83 12.90 -9.57
C GLY A 31 -1.79 11.73 -9.43
N GLY A 32 -1.30 10.52 -9.67
CA GLY A 32 -2.00 9.27 -9.39
C GLY A 32 -1.41 8.58 -8.15
N VAL A 33 -2.24 7.86 -7.41
CA VAL A 33 -1.82 6.97 -6.31
C VAL A 33 -2.34 5.57 -6.57
N VAL A 34 -1.44 4.60 -6.60
CA VAL A 34 -1.81 3.18 -6.46
C VAL A 34 -1.80 2.85 -4.98
N LEU A 35 -2.97 2.53 -4.42
CA LEU A 35 -3.13 2.23 -3.00
C LEU A 35 -3.31 0.73 -2.81
N ILE A 36 -2.38 0.10 -2.10
CA ILE A 36 -2.35 -1.35 -1.94
C ILE A 36 -2.94 -1.76 -0.59
N GLN A 37 -3.87 -2.70 -0.69
CA GLN A 37 -4.63 -3.29 0.40
C GLN A 37 -3.76 -4.01 1.45
N GLU A 38 -4.33 -4.23 2.63
CA GLU A 38 -3.85 -5.22 3.61
C GLU A 38 -4.18 -6.65 3.11
N ILE A 39 -3.95 -7.68 3.93
CA ILE A 39 -4.38 -9.06 3.60
C ILE A 39 -5.90 -9.21 3.51
N PHE A 40 -6.69 -8.25 4.00
CA PHE A 40 -8.15 -8.31 4.14
C PHE A 40 -8.92 -7.90 2.87
N GLY A 41 -8.23 -7.61 1.77
CA GLY A 41 -8.86 -7.11 0.55
C GLY A 41 -9.16 -5.60 0.58
N VAL A 42 -10.02 -5.14 -0.34
CA VAL A 42 -10.40 -3.72 -0.44
C VAL A 42 -11.53 -3.42 0.55
N THR A 43 -11.16 -3.38 1.83
CA THR A 43 -12.06 -3.10 2.95
C THR A 43 -12.54 -1.65 2.98
N GLU A 44 -13.51 -1.33 3.85
CA GLU A 44 -13.93 0.06 4.09
C GLU A 44 -12.77 0.95 4.53
N HIS A 45 -11.84 0.44 5.35
CA HIS A 45 -10.63 1.17 5.74
C HIS A 45 -9.79 1.57 4.51
N ILE A 46 -9.55 0.64 3.58
CA ILE A 46 -8.78 0.91 2.35
C ILE A 46 -9.50 1.93 1.47
N LYS A 47 -10.83 1.85 1.33
CA LYS A 47 -11.63 2.82 0.58
C LYS A 47 -11.57 4.22 1.21
N GLU A 48 -11.63 4.32 2.53
CA GLU A 48 -11.49 5.59 3.25
C GLU A 48 -10.08 6.18 3.11
N GLN A 49 -9.04 5.36 3.12
CA GLN A 49 -7.68 5.83 2.83
C GLN A 49 -7.59 6.36 1.39
N ALA A 50 -8.19 5.67 0.40
CA ALA A 50 -8.25 6.15 -0.97
C ALA A 50 -8.95 7.51 -1.07
N ASP A 51 -10.09 7.67 -0.39
CA ASP A 51 -10.83 8.94 -0.34
C ASP A 51 -10.02 10.08 0.31
N LYS A 52 -9.19 9.78 1.32
CA LYS A 52 -8.28 10.76 1.95
C LYS A 52 -7.23 11.26 0.95
N TYR A 53 -6.57 10.38 0.19
CA TYR A 53 -5.62 10.81 -0.84
C TYR A 53 -6.31 11.56 -1.98
N ALA A 54 -7.54 11.17 -2.34
CA ALA A 54 -8.31 11.89 -3.34
C ALA A 54 -8.68 13.31 -2.89
N ALA A 55 -8.95 13.51 -1.60
CA ALA A 55 -9.17 14.84 -1.02
C ALA A 55 -7.92 15.73 -1.08
N GLU A 56 -6.74 15.16 -1.08
CA GLU A 56 -5.45 15.88 -1.25
C GLU A 56 -5.14 16.21 -2.73
N GLY A 57 -5.96 15.76 -3.69
CA GLY A 57 -5.81 16.05 -5.11
C GLY A 57 -5.17 14.91 -5.91
N TYR A 58 -5.13 13.68 -5.40
CA TYR A 58 -4.62 12.53 -6.13
C TYR A 58 -5.75 11.68 -6.71
N GLU A 59 -5.63 11.23 -7.97
CA GLU A 59 -6.48 10.18 -8.52
C GLU A 59 -6.03 8.83 -7.96
N VAL A 60 -6.92 8.05 -7.34
CA VAL A 60 -6.55 6.83 -6.62
C VAL A 60 -7.12 5.59 -7.29
N LEU A 61 -6.27 4.58 -7.47
CA LEU A 61 -6.66 3.22 -7.84
C LEU A 61 -6.24 2.27 -6.70
N ALA A 62 -7.21 1.56 -6.11
CA ALA A 62 -6.96 0.50 -5.13
C ALA A 62 -7.42 -0.85 -5.71
N PRO A 63 -6.49 -1.65 -6.28
CA PRO A 63 -6.82 -2.94 -6.89
C PRO A 63 -7.17 -3.98 -5.84
N ALA A 64 -8.22 -4.79 -6.12
CA ALA A 64 -8.57 -5.98 -5.35
C ALA A 64 -7.66 -7.15 -5.77
N LEU A 65 -6.45 -7.18 -5.20
CA LEU A 65 -5.39 -8.09 -5.64
C LEU A 65 -5.77 -9.56 -5.57
N TYR A 66 -6.68 -9.92 -4.66
CA TYR A 66 -7.08 -11.31 -4.42
C TYR A 66 -8.36 -11.72 -5.16
N ASP A 67 -8.84 -10.91 -6.11
CA ASP A 67 -10.10 -11.19 -6.82
C ASP A 67 -10.06 -12.48 -7.66
N ARG A 68 -8.88 -12.99 -7.99
CA ARG A 68 -8.75 -14.29 -8.66
C ARG A 68 -9.05 -15.47 -7.74
N GLU A 69 -8.67 -15.36 -6.47
CA GLU A 69 -8.83 -16.40 -5.45
C GLU A 69 -10.10 -16.21 -4.63
N ALA A 70 -10.44 -14.94 -4.34
CA ALA A 70 -11.58 -14.56 -3.49
C ALA A 70 -12.25 -13.27 -4.02
N PRO A 71 -13.11 -13.39 -5.07
CA PRO A 71 -13.75 -12.22 -5.68
C PRO A 71 -14.51 -11.35 -4.69
N GLY A 72 -14.20 -10.05 -4.68
CA GLY A 72 -14.86 -9.06 -3.83
C GLY A 72 -14.48 -9.16 -2.35
N LEU A 73 -13.35 -9.80 -2.00
CA LEU A 73 -12.90 -9.93 -0.62
C LEU A 73 -12.82 -8.56 0.06
N ALA A 74 -13.55 -8.43 1.17
CA ALA A 74 -13.49 -7.32 2.11
C ALA A 74 -13.77 -7.86 3.52
N ALA A 75 -12.77 -8.57 4.06
CA ALA A 75 -12.89 -9.31 5.30
C ALA A 75 -12.90 -8.39 6.52
N GLN A 76 -13.45 -8.90 7.62
CA GLN A 76 -13.38 -8.26 8.93
C GLN A 76 -12.05 -8.64 9.61
N TYR A 77 -11.81 -8.11 10.80
CA TYR A 77 -10.58 -8.39 11.56
C TYR A 77 -10.82 -9.50 12.63
N THR A 78 -11.72 -10.45 12.32
CA THR A 78 -11.98 -11.61 13.21
C THR A 78 -10.84 -12.63 13.12
N PRO A 79 -10.62 -13.47 14.14
CA PRO A 79 -9.58 -14.51 14.07
C PRO A 79 -9.74 -15.44 12.87
N GLU A 80 -10.97 -15.81 12.50
CA GLU A 80 -11.31 -16.67 11.37
C GLU A 80 -10.94 -15.99 10.05
N ASP A 81 -11.32 -14.72 9.88
CA ASP A 81 -10.99 -13.94 8.70
C ASP A 81 -9.48 -13.76 8.56
N ILE A 82 -8.78 -13.47 9.66
CA ILE A 82 -7.32 -13.35 9.69
C ILE A 82 -6.66 -14.62 9.16
N GLN A 83 -7.09 -15.80 9.64
CA GLN A 83 -6.53 -17.09 9.18
C GLN A 83 -6.80 -17.32 7.69
N THR A 84 -8.03 -17.07 7.23
CA THR A 84 -8.41 -17.21 5.81
C THR A 84 -7.58 -16.26 4.94
N CYS A 85 -7.47 -15.00 5.32
CA CYS A 85 -6.70 -14.00 4.57
C CYS A 85 -5.20 -14.31 4.54
N ILE A 86 -4.63 -14.84 5.64
CA ILE A 86 -3.24 -15.33 5.66
C ILE A 86 -3.06 -16.48 4.70
N GLN A 87 -4.00 -17.43 4.64
CA GLN A 87 -3.94 -18.55 3.70
C GLN A 87 -3.97 -18.06 2.25
N ILE A 88 -4.86 -17.12 1.90
CA ILE A 88 -4.90 -16.51 0.57
C ILE A 88 -3.57 -15.85 0.26
N ALA A 89 -3.11 -14.94 1.12
CA ALA A 89 -1.92 -14.11 0.90
C ALA A 89 -0.60 -14.92 0.81
N ARG A 90 -0.49 -16.06 1.51
CA ARG A 90 0.76 -16.83 1.62
C ARG A 90 0.78 -18.11 0.79
N GLN A 91 -0.39 -18.69 0.46
CA GLN A 91 -0.46 -20.00 -0.17
C GLN A 91 -1.19 -20.02 -1.52
N GLN A 92 -2.14 -19.10 -1.73
CA GLN A 92 -3.00 -19.13 -2.91
C GLN A 92 -2.62 -18.04 -3.91
N HIS A 93 -2.36 -16.82 -3.44
CA HIS A 93 -2.05 -15.68 -4.30
C HIS A 93 -0.53 -15.50 -4.46
N PRO A 94 0.01 -15.64 -5.68
CA PRO A 94 1.44 -15.39 -5.93
C PRO A 94 1.80 -13.92 -5.68
N PHE A 95 2.79 -13.64 -4.84
CA PHE A 95 3.24 -12.28 -4.57
C PHE A 95 3.67 -11.52 -5.85
N THR A 96 4.23 -12.25 -6.83
CA THR A 96 4.59 -11.70 -8.14
C THR A 96 3.38 -11.22 -8.94
N GLN A 97 2.20 -11.80 -8.72
CA GLN A 97 0.96 -11.35 -9.36
C GLN A 97 0.55 -9.97 -8.82
N SER A 98 0.67 -9.73 -7.51
CA SER A 98 0.44 -8.39 -6.94
C SER A 98 1.33 -7.33 -7.57
N ILE A 99 2.60 -7.67 -7.86
CA ILE A 99 3.52 -6.72 -8.52
C ILE A 99 3.10 -6.48 -9.97
N ALA A 100 2.70 -7.52 -10.70
CA ALA A 100 2.23 -7.39 -12.08
C ALA A 100 0.95 -6.52 -12.17
N ASP A 101 -0.03 -6.76 -11.30
CA ASP A 101 -1.27 -5.98 -11.24
C ASP A 101 -1.01 -4.52 -10.83
N THR A 102 -0.06 -4.31 -9.91
CA THR A 102 0.41 -2.96 -9.52
C THR A 102 0.99 -2.22 -10.72
N GLN A 103 1.78 -2.88 -11.58
CA GLN A 103 2.32 -2.26 -12.79
C GLN A 103 1.21 -1.80 -13.75
N ILE A 104 0.14 -2.60 -13.92
CA ILE A 104 -1.00 -2.20 -14.76
C ILE A 104 -1.69 -0.95 -14.21
N CYS A 105 -1.86 -0.86 -12.88
CA CYS A 105 -2.42 0.34 -12.25
C CYS A 105 -1.51 1.58 -12.42
N ILE A 106 -0.19 1.41 -12.32
CA ILE A 106 0.79 2.49 -12.59
C ILE A 106 0.63 2.96 -14.03
N ASP A 107 0.59 2.03 -14.99
CA ASP A 107 0.48 2.32 -16.42
C ASP A 107 -0.81 3.08 -16.77
N ALA A 108 -1.91 2.78 -16.09
CA ALA A 108 -3.18 3.46 -16.26
C ALA A 108 -3.16 4.93 -15.77
N LEU A 109 -2.30 5.24 -14.80
CA LEU A 109 -2.21 6.58 -14.20
C LEU A 109 -1.11 7.47 -14.80
N LYS A 110 -0.01 6.88 -15.30
CA LYS A 110 1.24 7.60 -15.64
C LYS A 110 1.12 8.59 -16.79
N SER A 111 0.16 8.38 -17.71
CA SER A 111 -0.03 9.29 -18.85
C SER A 111 -0.53 10.68 -18.45
N LYS A 112 -1.02 10.83 -17.22
CA LYS A 112 -1.62 12.05 -16.69
C LYS A 112 -0.74 12.76 -15.64
N GLY A 113 0.51 12.35 -15.43
CA GLY A 113 1.44 12.95 -14.47
C GLY A 113 2.10 11.93 -13.54
N PRO A 114 2.76 12.38 -12.45
CA PRO A 114 3.48 11.50 -11.55
C PRO A 114 2.56 10.45 -10.91
N VAL A 115 3.12 9.25 -10.67
CA VAL A 115 2.41 8.16 -10.00
C VAL A 115 3.16 7.79 -8.73
N PHE A 116 2.42 7.72 -7.65
CA PHE A 116 2.88 7.33 -6.32
C PHE A 116 2.27 5.98 -5.93
N ILE A 117 2.91 5.31 -4.98
CA ILE A 117 2.37 4.08 -4.40
C ILE A 117 2.36 4.17 -2.89
N VAL A 118 1.29 3.73 -2.27
CA VAL A 118 1.17 3.56 -0.82
C VAL A 118 0.50 2.24 -0.51
N GLY A 119 0.91 1.57 0.56
CA GLY A 119 0.31 0.30 0.93
C GLY A 119 0.53 -0.05 2.39
N TYR A 120 -0.39 -0.83 2.92
CA TYR A 120 -0.51 -1.16 4.33
C TYR A 120 -0.33 -2.65 4.56
N CYS A 121 0.46 -3.07 5.56
CA CYS A 121 0.72 -4.48 5.90
C CYS A 121 1.29 -5.25 4.69
N TYR A 122 0.56 -6.21 4.15
CA TYR A 122 0.89 -6.87 2.88
C TYR A 122 1.20 -5.85 1.78
N GLY A 123 0.35 -4.82 1.67
CA GLY A 123 0.55 -3.73 0.72
C GLY A 123 1.83 -2.94 0.94
N GLY A 124 2.29 -2.78 2.18
CA GLY A 124 3.59 -2.17 2.46
C GLY A 124 4.75 -2.98 1.86
N SER A 125 4.64 -4.31 1.90
CA SER A 125 5.60 -5.20 1.24
C SER A 125 5.55 -5.08 -0.29
N VAL A 126 4.34 -4.96 -0.85
CA VAL A 126 4.13 -4.73 -2.29
C VAL A 126 4.72 -3.39 -2.72
N VAL A 127 4.58 -2.33 -1.91
CA VAL A 127 5.19 -1.02 -2.20
C VAL A 127 6.70 -1.12 -2.39
N TRP A 128 7.40 -1.77 -1.45
CA TRP A 128 8.85 -1.96 -1.55
C TRP A 128 9.22 -2.72 -2.82
N ALA A 129 8.61 -3.88 -3.03
CA ALA A 129 8.88 -4.70 -4.21
C ALA A 129 8.52 -3.99 -5.52
N ALA A 130 7.43 -3.23 -5.57
CA ALA A 130 7.06 -2.44 -6.74
C ALA A 130 8.05 -1.30 -7.00
N ALA A 131 8.54 -0.63 -5.97
CA ALA A 131 9.58 0.39 -6.11
C ALA A 131 10.89 -0.19 -6.70
N CYS A 132 11.21 -1.45 -6.37
CA CYS A 132 12.38 -2.14 -6.91
C CYS A 132 12.15 -2.71 -8.33
N ARG A 133 10.95 -3.21 -8.64
CA ARG A 133 10.70 -4.05 -9.81
C ARG A 133 9.86 -3.37 -10.89
N CYS A 134 8.90 -2.50 -10.51
CA CYS A 134 8.05 -1.77 -11.45
C CYS A 134 8.75 -0.56 -12.05
N ASN A 135 8.11 0.05 -13.07
CA ASN A 135 8.58 1.25 -13.73
C ASN A 135 7.49 2.33 -13.71
N GLY A 136 7.90 3.60 -13.64
CA GLY A 136 6.99 4.74 -13.74
C GLY A 136 6.47 5.24 -12.39
N LEU A 137 6.99 4.77 -11.25
CA LEU A 137 6.74 5.34 -9.94
C LEU A 137 7.62 6.57 -9.70
N ALA A 138 7.01 7.63 -9.17
CA ALA A 138 7.70 8.84 -8.71
C ALA A 138 8.18 8.68 -7.26
N ALA A 139 7.41 8.05 -6.39
CA ALA A 139 7.80 7.69 -5.03
C ALA A 139 6.87 6.66 -4.39
N GLY A 140 7.31 6.03 -3.29
CA GLY A 140 6.55 5.03 -2.55
C GLY A 140 6.57 5.22 -1.03
N SER A 141 5.46 4.89 -0.36
CA SER A 141 5.34 4.91 1.09
C SER A 141 4.84 3.56 1.61
N SER A 142 5.72 2.82 2.30
CA SER A 142 5.48 1.48 2.83
C SER A 142 5.10 1.55 4.30
N TYR A 143 3.90 1.08 4.65
CA TYR A 143 3.44 0.99 6.03
C TYR A 143 3.51 -0.46 6.51
N TYR A 144 4.29 -0.68 7.56
CA TYR A 144 4.46 -1.97 8.25
C TYR A 144 4.50 -3.19 7.32
N GLY A 145 5.30 -3.10 6.25
CA GLY A 145 5.49 -4.17 5.28
C GLY A 145 6.36 -5.28 5.83
N SER A 146 5.76 -6.43 6.15
CA SER A 146 6.46 -7.53 6.83
C SER A 146 7.50 -8.25 5.99
N LEU A 147 7.42 -8.16 4.65
CA LEU A 147 8.40 -8.75 3.75
C LEU A 147 9.52 -7.78 3.35
N VAL A 148 9.45 -6.50 3.72
CA VAL A 148 10.49 -5.52 3.40
C VAL A 148 11.89 -5.96 3.87
N PRO A 149 12.08 -6.50 5.09
CA PRO A 149 13.37 -7.01 5.52
C PRO A 149 13.90 -8.18 4.69
N GLN A 150 13.01 -8.97 4.06
CA GLN A 150 13.40 -10.09 3.20
C GLN A 150 13.88 -9.63 1.82
N PHE A 151 13.39 -8.46 1.37
CA PHE A 151 13.75 -7.83 0.10
C PHE A 151 14.76 -6.69 0.28
N ALA A 152 15.43 -6.60 1.43
CA ALA A 152 16.35 -5.51 1.74
C ALA A 152 17.55 -5.41 0.78
N GLU A 153 17.90 -6.49 0.07
CA GLU A 153 18.97 -6.47 -0.93
C GLU A 153 18.53 -5.89 -2.29
N GLU A 154 17.23 -5.67 -2.50
CA GLU A 154 16.72 -5.11 -3.75
C GLU A 154 16.76 -3.59 -3.73
N GLN A 155 17.28 -2.99 -4.82
CA GLN A 155 17.43 -1.54 -4.93
C GLN A 155 16.17 -0.86 -5.44
N PRO A 156 15.53 0.04 -4.68
CA PRO A 156 14.43 0.86 -5.16
C PRO A 156 14.86 1.78 -6.31
N LYS A 157 14.01 1.89 -7.34
CA LYS A 157 14.23 2.75 -8.52
C LYS A 157 13.69 4.17 -8.33
N CYS A 158 12.99 4.41 -7.26
CA CYS A 158 12.40 5.71 -6.89
C CYS A 158 12.55 5.94 -5.38
N PRO A 159 12.42 7.19 -4.90
CA PRO A 159 12.38 7.48 -3.47
C PRO A 159 11.31 6.67 -2.75
N VAL A 160 11.68 6.03 -1.65
CA VAL A 160 10.78 5.27 -0.78
C VAL A 160 10.97 5.72 0.66
N ILE A 161 9.89 5.72 1.44
CA ILE A 161 9.94 5.81 2.89
C ILE A 161 9.26 4.60 3.51
N CYS A 162 9.76 4.16 4.66
CA CYS A 162 9.18 3.05 5.42
C CYS A 162 8.71 3.50 6.79
N HIS A 163 7.53 3.03 7.19
CA HIS A 163 6.91 3.29 8.48
C HIS A 163 6.73 1.96 9.23
N PHE A 164 7.38 1.80 10.38
CA PHE A 164 7.29 0.60 11.20
C PHE A 164 6.87 0.93 12.63
N GLY A 165 6.19 -0.02 13.28
CA GLY A 165 5.92 0.05 14.72
C GLY A 165 7.05 -0.59 15.52
N GLU A 166 7.45 0.01 16.63
CA GLU A 166 8.46 -0.52 17.54
C GLU A 166 8.00 -1.83 18.23
N HIS A 167 6.68 -1.93 18.43
CA HIS A 167 6.04 -3.08 19.09
C HIS A 167 5.40 -4.07 18.11
N ASP A 168 5.80 -4.02 16.83
CA ASP A 168 5.32 -4.94 15.82
C ASP A 168 6.02 -6.31 15.94
N HIS A 169 5.34 -7.26 16.55
CA HIS A 169 5.86 -8.62 16.71
C HIS A 169 6.05 -9.39 15.39
N GLY A 170 5.42 -8.94 14.30
CA GLY A 170 5.57 -9.51 12.96
C GLY A 170 6.78 -8.97 12.19
N ILE A 171 7.38 -7.87 12.66
CA ILE A 171 8.52 -7.20 12.02
C ILE A 171 9.58 -6.85 13.09
N PRO A 172 10.44 -7.81 13.48
CA PRO A 172 11.44 -7.59 14.51
C PRO A 172 12.42 -6.45 14.15
N MET A 173 12.90 -5.74 15.16
CA MET A 173 13.79 -4.59 15.01
C MET A 173 15.11 -4.92 14.30
N ASP A 174 15.61 -6.15 14.41
CA ASP A 174 16.79 -6.62 13.66
C ASP A 174 16.51 -6.69 12.14
N GLY A 175 15.30 -7.05 11.74
CA GLY A 175 14.86 -6.98 10.35
C GLY A 175 14.84 -5.54 9.84
N ILE A 176 14.34 -4.60 10.64
CA ILE A 176 14.35 -3.17 10.29
C ILE A 176 15.79 -2.64 10.20
N ALA A 177 16.67 -3.09 11.10
CA ALA A 177 18.09 -2.72 11.06
C ALA A 177 18.79 -3.18 9.78
N LYS A 178 18.41 -4.35 9.20
CA LYS A 178 18.91 -4.80 7.91
C LYS A 178 18.53 -3.85 6.78
N VAL A 179 17.27 -3.40 6.74
CA VAL A 179 16.81 -2.43 5.75
C VAL A 179 17.60 -1.13 5.82
N ARG A 180 17.80 -0.61 7.04
CA ARG A 180 18.62 0.61 7.27
C ARG A 180 20.07 0.45 6.86
N ALA A 181 20.64 -0.74 7.10
CA ALA A 181 22.04 -1.02 6.73
C ALA A 181 22.22 -1.15 5.22
N ALA A 182 21.27 -1.80 4.52
CA ALA A 182 21.30 -1.96 3.08
C ALA A 182 20.99 -0.65 2.33
N HIS A 183 20.11 0.19 2.91
CA HIS A 183 19.62 1.42 2.30
C HIS A 183 19.68 2.60 3.28
N PRO A 184 20.87 3.12 3.58
CA PRO A 184 21.02 4.27 4.48
C PRO A 184 20.36 5.55 3.94
N GLU A 185 20.12 5.63 2.63
CA GLU A 185 19.43 6.72 1.95
C GLU A 185 17.89 6.67 2.11
N VAL A 186 17.33 5.51 2.48
CA VAL A 186 15.88 5.35 2.66
C VAL A 186 15.46 5.77 4.06
N PRO A 187 14.57 6.79 4.20
CA PRO A 187 14.05 7.15 5.50
C PRO A 187 13.18 6.03 6.09
N VAL A 188 13.62 5.51 7.23
CA VAL A 188 12.89 4.49 8.00
C VAL A 188 12.43 5.10 9.31
N TYR A 189 11.13 5.31 9.43
CA TYR A 189 10.48 5.87 10.60
C TYR A 189 9.94 4.77 11.51
N ILE A 190 10.26 4.88 12.80
CA ILE A 190 9.77 3.95 13.83
C ILE A 190 8.86 4.73 14.75
N TYR A 191 7.71 4.13 15.09
CA TYR A 191 6.67 4.71 15.93
C TYR A 191 6.47 3.84 17.18
N ASP A 192 6.16 4.45 18.29
CA ASP A 192 5.70 3.76 19.51
C ASP A 192 4.29 3.18 19.26
N ALA A 193 4.23 2.08 18.51
CA ALA A 193 2.99 1.48 18.02
C ALA A 193 3.21 0.02 17.60
N GLY A 194 2.12 -0.74 17.48
CA GLY A 194 2.10 -2.12 16.99
C GLY A 194 1.86 -2.23 15.48
N HIS A 195 1.61 -3.47 15.01
CA HIS A 195 1.28 -3.75 13.62
C HIS A 195 -0.09 -3.21 13.23
N GLY A 196 -0.19 -2.48 12.14
CA GLY A 196 -1.46 -1.93 11.65
C GLY A 196 -1.89 -0.64 12.36
N PHE A 197 -0.95 0.11 12.93
CA PHE A 197 -1.21 1.34 13.67
C PHE A 197 -1.99 2.41 12.89
N ASN A 198 -2.07 2.30 11.57
CA ASN A 198 -2.83 3.24 10.73
C ASN A 198 -4.32 2.89 10.64
N SER A 199 -4.74 1.68 11.01
CA SER A 199 -6.14 1.25 10.89
C SER A 199 -6.90 1.44 12.20
N ASP A 200 -7.88 2.34 12.21
CA ASP A 200 -8.77 2.59 13.35
C ASP A 200 -9.74 1.43 13.65
N ARG A 201 -9.70 0.35 12.83
CA ARG A 201 -10.41 -0.92 13.06
C ARG A 201 -9.59 -1.94 13.84
N ARG A 202 -8.32 -1.63 14.15
CA ARG A 202 -7.40 -2.56 14.82
C ARG A 202 -7.09 -2.11 16.25
N ALA A 203 -6.81 -3.08 17.12
CA ALA A 203 -6.43 -2.80 18.51
C ALA A 203 -5.12 -1.99 18.62
N ASP A 204 -4.21 -2.16 17.66
CA ASP A 204 -2.92 -1.46 17.60
C ASP A 204 -3.00 -0.06 16.99
N TYR A 205 -4.21 0.46 16.72
CA TYR A 205 -4.37 1.82 16.19
C TYR A 205 -3.71 2.86 17.08
N ASN A 206 -2.90 3.71 16.46
CA ASN A 206 -2.27 4.84 17.13
C ASN A 206 -2.47 6.09 16.28
N ASP A 207 -3.37 6.96 16.73
CA ASP A 207 -3.77 8.18 16.01
C ASP A 207 -2.58 9.12 15.72
N ALA A 208 -1.69 9.30 16.69
CA ALA A 208 -0.52 10.17 16.53
C ALA A 208 0.45 9.60 15.48
N ALA A 209 0.74 8.29 15.55
CA ALA A 209 1.59 7.60 14.57
C ALA A 209 0.96 7.63 13.17
N ALA A 210 -0.34 7.35 13.06
CA ALA A 210 -1.07 7.36 11.79
C ALA A 210 -1.05 8.75 11.12
N LYS A 211 -1.33 9.80 11.87
CA LYS A 211 -1.30 11.19 11.38
C LYS A 211 0.10 11.60 10.93
N LEU A 212 1.13 11.30 11.72
CA LEU A 212 2.51 11.66 11.39
C LEU A 212 3.02 10.88 10.16
N ALA A 213 2.70 9.59 10.06
CA ALA A 213 3.06 8.78 8.90
C ALA A 213 2.36 9.28 7.63
N TYR A 214 1.07 9.63 7.71
CA TYR A 214 0.32 10.23 6.61
C TYR A 214 0.93 11.56 6.15
N GLN A 215 1.26 12.45 7.09
CA GLN A 215 1.93 13.72 6.77
C GLN A 215 3.25 13.50 6.03
N ARG A 216 4.11 12.60 6.51
CA ARG A 216 5.39 12.24 5.87
C ARG A 216 5.19 11.67 4.46
N THR A 217 4.14 10.87 4.27
CA THR A 217 3.77 10.35 2.95
C THR A 217 3.41 11.48 1.99
N LEU A 218 2.60 12.44 2.42
CA LEU A 218 2.24 13.60 1.59
C LEU A 218 3.45 14.51 1.30
N GLU A 219 4.34 14.68 2.27
CA GLU A 219 5.60 15.43 2.09
C GLU A 219 6.47 14.75 1.02
N LEU A 220 6.61 13.41 1.07
CA LEU A 220 7.32 12.65 0.04
C LEU A 220 6.70 12.87 -1.34
N PHE A 221 5.37 12.77 -1.46
CA PHE A 221 4.68 12.94 -2.74
C PHE A 221 4.89 14.35 -3.31
N ARG A 222 4.76 15.38 -2.48
CA ARG A 222 5.00 16.79 -2.88
C ARG A 222 6.44 17.02 -3.32
N ALA A 223 7.41 16.42 -2.64
CA ALA A 223 8.83 16.54 -3.00
C ALA A 223 9.17 15.85 -4.34
N ASN A 224 8.30 14.97 -4.84
CA ASN A 224 8.49 14.20 -6.07
C ASN A 224 7.45 14.51 -7.16
N GLY A 225 6.89 15.72 -7.16
CA GLY A 225 6.04 16.27 -8.23
C GLY A 225 4.54 16.14 -7.99
N GLY A 226 4.10 15.79 -6.76
CA GLY A 226 2.71 15.69 -6.34
C GLY A 226 2.11 16.95 -5.72
#